data_02dcaf2be858696524cbdaaa951869c2
#
_entry.id   02dcaf2be858696524cbdaaa951869c2
#
_cell.length_a   1.000
_cell.length_b   1.000
_cell.length_c   1.000
_cell.angle_alpha   90.00
_cell.angle_beta   90.00
_cell.angle_gamma   90.00
#
_symmetry.space_group_name_H-M   'P 1'
#
loop_
_entity.id
_entity.type
_entity.pdbx_description
1 polymer ?
#
loop_
_entity_poly.entity_id
_entity_poly.type
_entity_poly.pdbx_seq_one_letter_code
_entity_poly.pdbx_strand_id
1 'polypeptide(L)'
;MNKKTIITALLALVAMAFASCCSDEPQWADPEAHEKTEQLRAQYTSYIAGTWHYEKTIEKQRAFERLTFNADGTLSGLRKWQSRQVVTVDGEEQYTDWEDVPDMNGTFKGTWKLVWERNMSGVGENRLTILADWDDETNPVIAYSHNPLFGYADETTLQFAGHWQDSDGWTIYERGEAEPSF
;
A
#
# COMPACT_ATOMS: atom_id res chain seq x y z
N MET A 1 52.93 39.38 -19.00
CA MET A 1 52.19 38.27 -18.38
C MET A 1 52.81 36.98 -18.85
N ASN A 2 53.26 36.11 -17.99
CA ASN A 2 54.10 34.97 -18.32
C ASN A 2 53.22 33.81 -18.87
N LYS A 3 53.62 33.12 -19.98
CA LYS A 3 52.83 32.08 -20.62
C LYS A 3 52.37 30.98 -19.65
N LYS A 4 53.18 30.70 -18.61
CA LYS A 4 52.83 29.75 -17.55
C LYS A 4 51.63 30.23 -16.70
N THR A 5 51.50 31.52 -16.43
CA THR A 5 50.41 32.09 -15.65
C THR A 5 49.09 32.01 -16.42
N ILE A 6 49.10 32.17 -17.73
CA ILE A 6 47.94 32.10 -18.59
C ILE A 6 47.39 30.63 -18.65
N ILE A 7 48.31 29.68 -18.77
CA ILE A 7 47.95 28.24 -18.84
C ILE A 7 47.35 27.78 -17.50
N THR A 8 47.90 28.23 -16.36
CA THR A 8 47.37 27.89 -15.04
C THR A 8 45.98 28.51 -14.80
N ALA A 9 45.75 29.77 -15.24
CA ALA A 9 44.45 30.42 -15.16
C ALA A 9 43.39 29.74 -16.08
N LEU A 10 43.79 29.30 -17.27
CA LEU A 10 42.90 28.58 -18.20
C LEU A 10 42.50 27.19 -17.64
N LEU A 11 43.46 26.45 -17.04
CA LEU A 11 43.19 25.16 -16.40
C LEU A 11 42.29 25.29 -15.19
N ALA A 12 42.43 26.35 -14.39
CA ALA A 12 41.54 26.63 -13.24
C ALA A 12 40.12 26.98 -13.69
N LEU A 13 39.95 27.71 -14.79
CA LEU A 13 38.63 28.04 -15.36
C LEU A 13 37.92 26.80 -15.93
N VAL A 14 38.67 25.91 -16.60
CA VAL A 14 38.14 24.65 -17.12
C VAL A 14 37.73 23.71 -15.96
N ALA A 15 38.53 23.63 -14.89
CA ALA A 15 38.19 22.83 -13.72
C ALA A 15 36.91 23.35 -13.00
N MET A 16 36.69 24.68 -12.95
CA MET A 16 35.44 25.24 -12.37
C MET A 16 34.24 25.02 -13.28
N ALA A 17 34.41 24.94 -14.60
CA ALA A 17 33.30 24.64 -15.53
C ALA A 17 32.82 23.18 -15.42
N PHE A 18 33.72 22.24 -15.09
CA PHE A 18 33.34 20.83 -14.86
C PHE A 18 32.75 20.58 -13.45
N ALA A 19 33.06 21.40 -12.46
CA ALA A 19 32.49 21.28 -11.10
C ALA A 19 31.03 21.77 -11.00
N SER A 20 30.53 22.48 -12.00
CA SER A 20 29.16 23.03 -12.00
C SER A 20 28.13 22.17 -12.74
N CYS A 21 28.55 21.01 -13.32
CA CYS A 21 27.68 20.16 -14.12
C CYS A 21 27.31 18.80 -13.48
N CYS A 22 27.74 18.55 -12.25
CA CYS A 22 27.34 17.36 -11.52
C CYS A 22 26.54 17.79 -10.28
N SER A 23 25.30 18.20 -10.45
CA SER A 23 24.34 18.01 -9.39
C SER A 23 24.05 16.51 -9.37
N ASP A 24 24.66 15.79 -8.43
CA ASP A 24 24.37 14.38 -8.17
C ASP A 24 22.95 14.16 -7.63
N GLU A 25 22.10 15.18 -7.70
CA GLU A 25 20.69 15.08 -7.33
C GLU A 25 19.94 14.34 -8.44
N PRO A 26 19.26 13.23 -8.10
CA PRO A 26 18.44 12.51 -9.06
C PRO A 26 17.40 13.47 -9.67
N GLN A 27 17.37 13.58 -10.99
CA GLN A 27 16.30 14.32 -11.67
C GLN A 27 15.04 13.47 -11.68
N TRP A 28 14.10 13.79 -10.82
CA TRP A 28 12.79 13.15 -10.77
C TRP A 28 11.93 13.62 -11.96
N ALA A 29 11.19 12.69 -12.56
CA ALA A 29 10.27 13.00 -13.66
C ALA A 29 9.13 13.94 -13.20
N ASP A 30 8.70 13.82 -11.94
CA ASP A 30 7.78 14.71 -11.26
C ASP A 30 8.36 15.08 -9.88
N PRO A 31 9.10 16.19 -9.76
CA PRO A 31 9.69 16.64 -8.50
C PRO A 31 8.65 16.91 -7.39
N GLU A 32 7.46 17.40 -7.75
CA GLU A 32 6.38 17.66 -6.78
C GLU A 32 5.85 16.34 -6.22
N ALA A 33 5.66 15.33 -7.07
CA ALA A 33 5.21 14.01 -6.62
C ALA A 33 6.25 13.35 -5.72
N HIS A 34 7.52 13.52 -6.01
CA HIS A 34 8.59 13.03 -5.15
C HIS A 34 8.56 13.71 -3.78
N GLU A 35 8.55 15.03 -3.73
CA GLU A 35 8.53 15.79 -2.47
C GLU A 35 7.32 15.43 -1.61
N LYS A 36 6.12 15.39 -2.20
CA LYS A 36 4.89 15.01 -1.50
C LYS A 36 4.90 13.57 -1.01
N THR A 37 5.49 12.65 -1.78
CA THR A 37 5.68 11.27 -1.36
C THR A 37 6.58 11.18 -0.13
N GLU A 38 7.70 11.90 -0.09
CA GLU A 38 8.59 11.92 1.07
C GLU A 38 7.92 12.55 2.30
N GLN A 39 7.16 13.62 2.13
CA GLN A 39 6.37 14.21 3.21
C GLN A 39 5.33 13.23 3.76
N LEU A 40 4.60 12.53 2.88
CA LEU A 40 3.61 11.52 3.23
C LEU A 40 4.24 10.37 4.02
N ARG A 41 5.41 9.88 3.57
CA ARG A 41 6.16 8.82 4.25
C ARG A 41 6.67 9.26 5.61
N ALA A 42 7.26 10.45 5.70
CA ALA A 42 7.73 11.01 6.96
C ALA A 42 6.62 11.15 7.99
N GLN A 43 5.40 11.46 7.54
CA GLN A 43 4.24 11.63 8.41
C GLN A 43 3.65 10.30 8.89
N TYR A 44 3.52 9.30 8.00
CA TYR A 44 2.67 8.14 8.27
C TYR A 44 3.38 6.79 8.38
N THR A 45 4.63 6.64 7.92
CA THR A 45 5.29 5.32 7.94
C THR A 45 5.35 4.71 9.34
N SER A 46 5.65 5.51 10.36
CA SER A 46 5.71 5.04 11.75
C SER A 46 4.34 4.65 12.32
N TYR A 47 3.28 5.31 11.87
CA TYR A 47 1.91 4.95 12.26
C TYR A 47 1.44 3.68 11.57
N ILE A 48 1.72 3.52 10.27
CA ILE A 48 1.31 2.33 9.51
C ILE A 48 2.09 1.09 9.96
N ALA A 49 3.38 1.22 10.29
CA ALA A 49 4.18 0.10 10.76
C ALA A 49 3.56 -0.56 12.01
N GLY A 50 3.28 -1.86 11.90
CA GLY A 50 2.62 -2.65 12.94
C GLY A 50 1.58 -3.59 12.38
N THR A 51 0.82 -4.22 13.28
CA THR A 51 -0.24 -5.17 12.92
C THR A 51 -1.60 -4.51 13.02
N TRP A 52 -2.42 -4.77 12.04
CA TRP A 52 -3.74 -4.22 11.84
C TRP A 52 -4.72 -5.32 11.46
N HIS A 53 -5.95 -5.24 11.94
CA HIS A 53 -6.97 -6.20 11.59
C HIS A 53 -8.30 -5.53 11.26
N TYR A 54 -9.09 -6.25 10.51
CA TYR A 54 -10.42 -5.86 10.08
C TYR A 54 -11.30 -7.10 10.01
N GLU A 55 -12.50 -7.01 10.53
CA GLU A 55 -13.51 -8.08 10.42
C GLU A 55 -14.87 -7.47 10.09
N LYS A 56 -15.56 -8.05 9.13
CA LYS A 56 -16.90 -7.63 8.75
C LYS A 56 -17.76 -8.82 8.35
N THR A 57 -19.00 -8.80 8.81
CA THR A 57 -20.05 -9.72 8.35
C THR A 57 -21.19 -8.90 7.78
N ILE A 58 -21.57 -9.24 6.56
CA ILE A 58 -22.77 -8.78 5.89
C ILE A 58 -23.65 -9.98 5.56
N GLU A 59 -24.84 -9.75 5.04
CA GLU A 59 -25.86 -10.79 4.87
C GLU A 59 -25.36 -12.08 4.21
N LYS A 60 -24.55 -11.98 3.14
CA LYS A 60 -24.09 -13.12 2.33
C LYS A 60 -22.58 -13.35 2.34
N GLN A 61 -21.84 -12.51 3.02
CA GLN A 61 -20.38 -12.57 3.03
C GLN A 61 -19.83 -12.18 4.39
N ARG A 62 -18.73 -12.80 4.78
CA ARG A 62 -17.94 -12.36 5.93
C ARG A 62 -16.46 -12.48 5.62
N ALA A 63 -15.69 -11.52 6.09
CA ALA A 63 -14.28 -11.45 5.86
C ALA A 63 -13.54 -11.00 7.11
N PHE A 64 -12.39 -11.61 7.31
CA PHE A 64 -11.38 -11.18 8.24
C PHE A 64 -10.08 -10.93 7.45
N GLU A 65 -9.38 -9.87 7.78
CA GLU A 65 -8.05 -9.60 7.24
C GLU A 65 -7.14 -9.07 8.34
N ARG A 66 -5.93 -9.61 8.42
CA ARG A 66 -4.87 -9.12 9.29
C ARG A 66 -3.66 -8.79 8.43
N LEU A 67 -3.12 -7.59 8.59
CA LEU A 67 -1.99 -7.05 7.84
C LEU A 67 -0.91 -6.63 8.81
N THR A 68 0.32 -7.09 8.60
CA THR A 68 1.50 -6.63 9.35
C THR A 68 2.42 -5.89 8.39
N PHE A 69 2.51 -4.57 8.58
CA PHE A 69 3.37 -3.68 7.82
C PHE A 69 4.69 -3.49 8.57
N ASN A 70 5.80 -3.87 7.97
CA ASN A 70 7.13 -3.64 8.53
C ASN A 70 7.70 -2.30 8.04
N ALA A 71 8.49 -1.65 8.88
CA ALA A 71 9.09 -0.35 8.55
C ALA A 71 10.07 -0.40 7.36
N ASP A 72 10.56 -1.57 7.00
CA ASP A 72 11.42 -1.80 5.85
C ASP A 72 10.66 -1.92 4.52
N GLY A 73 9.32 -1.77 4.54
CA GLY A 73 8.46 -1.89 3.37
C GLY A 73 8.02 -3.31 3.04
N THR A 74 8.35 -4.30 3.88
CA THR A 74 7.81 -5.65 3.75
C THR A 74 6.44 -5.75 4.40
N LEU A 75 5.62 -6.71 3.92
CA LEU A 75 4.28 -6.98 4.40
C LEU A 75 4.07 -8.48 4.58
N SER A 76 3.32 -8.84 5.61
CA SER A 76 2.68 -10.16 5.71
C SER A 76 1.20 -9.99 6.09
N GLY A 77 0.39 -10.98 5.78
CA GLY A 77 -1.02 -10.94 6.12
C GLY A 77 -1.66 -12.32 6.20
N LEU A 78 -2.88 -12.30 6.73
CA LEU A 78 -3.80 -13.43 6.76
C LEU A 78 -5.15 -12.93 6.28
N ARG A 79 -5.79 -13.65 5.39
CA ARG A 79 -7.17 -13.39 4.99
C ARG A 79 -8.00 -14.66 5.18
N LYS A 80 -9.22 -14.46 5.66
CA LYS A 80 -10.27 -15.44 5.67
C LYS A 80 -11.56 -14.82 5.13
N TRP A 81 -12.10 -15.45 4.11
CA TRP A 81 -13.29 -14.96 3.41
C TRP A 81 -14.26 -16.09 3.18
N GLN A 82 -15.50 -15.91 3.63
CA GLN A 82 -16.58 -16.88 3.46
C GLN A 82 -17.81 -16.23 2.84
N SER A 83 -18.56 -17.03 2.11
CA SER A 83 -19.83 -16.64 1.54
C SER A 83 -20.92 -17.68 1.81
N ARG A 84 -22.17 -17.26 1.70
CA ARG A 84 -23.33 -18.13 1.73
C ARG A 84 -24.35 -17.68 0.70
N GLN A 85 -25.23 -18.57 0.31
CA GLN A 85 -26.25 -18.28 -0.68
C GLN A 85 -27.64 -18.28 -0.04
N VAL A 86 -28.60 -17.66 -0.71
CA VAL A 86 -30.03 -17.79 -0.40
C VAL A 86 -30.58 -18.87 -1.29
N VAL A 87 -31.27 -19.84 -0.70
CA VAL A 87 -31.98 -20.93 -1.38
C VAL A 87 -33.44 -20.91 -0.97
N THR A 88 -34.33 -21.35 -1.84
CA THR A 88 -35.76 -21.49 -1.51
C THR A 88 -36.04 -22.94 -1.14
N VAL A 89 -36.50 -23.16 0.11
CA VAL A 89 -36.92 -24.46 0.62
C VAL A 89 -38.38 -24.36 1.04
N ASP A 90 -39.21 -25.18 0.47
CA ASP A 90 -40.66 -25.21 0.74
C ASP A 90 -41.38 -23.86 0.53
N GLY A 91 -40.84 -23.04 -0.40
CA GLY A 91 -41.40 -21.70 -0.71
C GLY A 91 -40.86 -20.56 0.17
N GLU A 92 -40.00 -20.84 1.13
CA GLU A 92 -39.34 -19.87 2.00
C GLU A 92 -37.87 -19.70 1.66
N GLU A 93 -37.37 -18.45 1.74
CA GLU A 93 -35.96 -18.16 1.56
C GLU A 93 -35.17 -18.53 2.83
N GLN A 94 -34.09 -19.30 2.63
CA GLN A 94 -33.17 -19.71 3.70
C GLN A 94 -31.73 -19.49 3.27
N TYR A 95 -30.83 -19.27 4.24
CA TYR A 95 -29.39 -19.20 3.96
C TYR A 95 -28.78 -20.58 4.03
N THR A 96 -27.84 -20.87 3.10
CA THR A 96 -26.93 -22.00 3.22
C THR A 96 -25.96 -21.80 4.38
N ASP A 97 -25.23 -22.85 4.74
CA ASP A 97 -24.05 -22.72 5.59
C ASP A 97 -22.99 -21.80 4.95
N TRP A 98 -22.09 -21.29 5.78
CA TRP A 98 -20.94 -20.51 5.33
C TRP A 98 -19.91 -21.40 4.67
N GLU A 99 -19.44 -21.03 3.50
CA GLU A 99 -18.42 -21.73 2.74
C GLU A 99 -17.25 -20.81 2.46
N ASP A 100 -16.03 -21.35 2.50
CA ASP A 100 -14.83 -20.62 2.16
C ASP A 100 -14.87 -20.18 0.68
N VAL A 101 -14.54 -18.91 0.42
CA VAL A 101 -14.41 -18.42 -0.96
C VAL A 101 -13.12 -18.99 -1.53
N PRO A 102 -13.17 -19.75 -2.64
CA PRO A 102 -11.98 -20.35 -3.24
C PRO A 102 -10.89 -19.32 -3.51
N ASP A 103 -9.64 -19.71 -3.30
CA ASP A 103 -8.42 -18.94 -3.59
C ASP A 103 -8.31 -17.58 -2.88
N MET A 104 -9.17 -17.33 -1.88
CA MET A 104 -9.20 -16.06 -1.14
C MET A 104 -8.83 -16.22 0.34
N ASN A 105 -8.36 -17.39 0.76
CA ASN A 105 -8.04 -17.71 2.13
C ASN A 105 -6.59 -18.17 2.27
N GLY A 106 -5.92 -17.72 3.32
CA GLY A 106 -4.55 -18.12 3.62
C GLY A 106 -3.68 -16.96 4.11
N THR A 107 -2.40 -17.28 4.27
CA THR A 107 -1.36 -16.29 4.57
C THR A 107 -0.68 -15.82 3.28
N PHE A 108 -0.18 -14.59 3.30
CA PHE A 108 0.51 -13.98 2.18
C PHE A 108 1.65 -13.08 2.62
N LYS A 109 2.59 -12.83 1.72
CA LYS A 109 3.75 -11.96 1.93
C LYS A 109 3.98 -11.05 0.72
N GLY A 110 4.57 -9.90 0.99
CA GLY A 110 4.88 -8.97 -0.07
C GLY A 110 5.51 -7.68 0.40
N THR A 111 5.18 -6.63 -0.31
CA THR A 111 5.71 -5.29 -0.05
C THR A 111 4.61 -4.25 -0.02
N TRP A 112 4.89 -3.15 0.66
CA TRP A 112 4.03 -1.99 0.69
C TRP A 112 4.83 -0.69 0.58
N LYS A 113 4.16 0.36 0.13
CA LYS A 113 4.72 1.70 0.13
C LYS A 113 3.63 2.75 0.12
N LEU A 114 3.91 3.91 0.70
CA LEU A 114 3.13 5.12 0.50
C LEU A 114 3.67 5.89 -0.70
N VAL A 115 2.75 6.38 -1.53
CA VAL A 115 3.06 7.18 -2.70
C VAL A 115 2.02 8.28 -2.83
N TRP A 116 2.46 9.49 -3.15
CA TRP A 116 1.59 10.51 -3.69
C TRP A 116 1.71 10.48 -5.21
N GLU A 117 0.60 10.40 -5.90
CA GLU A 117 0.57 10.40 -7.37
C GLU A 117 -0.59 11.23 -7.92
N ARG A 118 -0.49 11.63 -9.18
CA ARG A 118 -1.58 12.28 -9.89
C ARG A 118 -2.45 11.21 -10.55
N ASN A 119 -3.76 11.30 -10.36
CA ASN A 119 -4.71 10.48 -11.12
C ASN A 119 -4.81 10.96 -12.59
N MET A 120 -5.58 10.26 -13.40
CA MET A 120 -5.77 10.58 -14.82
C MET A 120 -6.33 11.99 -15.07
N SER A 121 -6.97 12.61 -14.09
CA SER A 121 -7.48 13.99 -14.16
C SER A 121 -6.46 15.01 -13.65
N GLY A 122 -5.24 14.60 -13.30
CA GLY A 122 -4.19 15.46 -12.77
C GLY A 122 -4.36 15.83 -11.28
N VAL A 123 -5.36 15.28 -10.60
CA VAL A 123 -5.58 15.49 -9.16
C VAL A 123 -4.63 14.60 -8.38
N GLY A 124 -3.94 15.19 -7.40
CA GLY A 124 -3.04 14.45 -6.54
C GLY A 124 -3.76 13.63 -5.48
N GLU A 125 -3.31 12.41 -5.25
CA GLU A 125 -3.91 11.46 -4.34
C GLU A 125 -2.85 10.72 -3.52
N ASN A 126 -3.14 10.49 -2.25
CA ASN A 126 -2.33 9.61 -1.40
C ASN A 126 -2.73 8.16 -1.67
N ARG A 127 -1.74 7.29 -1.89
CA ARG A 127 -1.93 5.88 -2.19
C ARG A 127 -1.13 4.99 -1.24
N LEU A 128 -1.74 3.89 -0.81
CA LEU A 128 -1.08 2.80 -0.11
C LEU A 128 -0.93 1.62 -1.09
N THR A 129 0.19 1.56 -1.78
CA THR A 129 0.45 0.47 -2.73
C THR A 129 0.80 -0.80 -1.95
N ILE A 130 0.09 -1.87 -2.23
CA ILE A 130 0.34 -3.21 -1.66
C ILE A 130 0.47 -4.21 -2.80
N LEU A 131 1.52 -5.02 -2.76
CA LEU A 131 1.74 -6.14 -3.68
C LEU A 131 2.19 -7.34 -2.86
N ALA A 132 1.40 -8.40 -2.85
CA ALA A 132 1.68 -9.60 -2.08
C ALA A 132 1.15 -10.86 -2.76
N ASP A 133 1.89 -11.96 -2.63
CA ASP A 133 1.52 -13.27 -3.11
C ASP A 133 1.13 -14.18 -1.95
N TRP A 134 0.26 -15.16 -2.22
CA TRP A 134 -0.07 -16.20 -1.25
C TRP A 134 1.17 -17.02 -0.90
N ASP A 135 1.26 -17.47 0.37
CA ASP A 135 2.28 -18.42 0.78
C ASP A 135 2.09 -19.81 0.15
N ASP A 136 0.89 -20.09 -0.39
CA ASP A 136 0.61 -21.24 -1.22
C ASP A 136 1.00 -20.96 -2.68
N GLU A 137 2.16 -21.44 -3.09
CA GLU A 137 2.70 -21.28 -4.44
C GLU A 137 1.82 -21.92 -5.53
N THR A 138 0.87 -22.79 -5.16
CA THR A 138 -0.06 -23.42 -6.10
C THR A 138 -1.28 -22.53 -6.39
N ASN A 139 -1.53 -21.50 -5.58
CA ASN A 139 -2.63 -20.59 -5.76
C ASN A 139 -2.35 -19.65 -6.97
N PRO A 140 -3.15 -19.70 -8.04
CA PRO A 140 -2.90 -18.91 -9.25
C PRO A 140 -3.28 -17.42 -9.11
N VAL A 141 -3.90 -17.05 -8.02
CA VAL A 141 -4.40 -15.68 -7.77
C VAL A 141 -3.38 -14.90 -6.95
N ILE A 142 -3.12 -13.66 -7.30
CA ILE A 142 -2.33 -12.75 -6.47
C ILE A 142 -3.13 -12.39 -5.22
N ALA A 143 -2.54 -12.54 -4.03
CA ALA A 143 -3.21 -12.25 -2.77
C ALA A 143 -3.60 -10.77 -2.64
N TYR A 144 -2.70 -9.88 -3.04
CA TYR A 144 -2.91 -8.44 -2.98
C TYR A 144 -2.17 -7.75 -4.11
N SER A 145 -2.90 -7.16 -5.05
CA SER A 145 -2.34 -6.27 -6.08
C SER A 145 -3.21 -5.03 -6.12
N HIS A 146 -2.95 -4.10 -5.21
CA HIS A 146 -3.82 -2.96 -5.02
C HIS A 146 -3.01 -1.68 -4.82
N ASN A 147 -3.55 -0.59 -5.35
CA ASN A 147 -3.04 0.76 -5.14
C ASN A 147 -4.17 1.65 -4.58
N PRO A 148 -4.76 1.28 -3.42
CA PRO A 148 -5.91 1.97 -2.88
C PRO A 148 -5.59 3.41 -2.47
N LEU A 149 -6.62 4.23 -2.46
CA LEU A 149 -6.55 5.54 -1.79
C LEU A 149 -6.21 5.33 -0.33
N PHE A 150 -5.26 6.11 0.17
CA PHE A 150 -4.89 6.16 1.57
C PHE A 150 -5.58 7.36 2.23
N GLY A 151 -6.31 7.11 3.29
CA GLY A 151 -6.98 8.13 4.09
C GLY A 151 -6.07 8.71 5.15
N TYR A 152 -5.85 7.94 6.21
CA TYR A 152 -4.95 8.32 7.31
C TYR A 152 -4.51 7.09 8.12
N ALA A 153 -3.53 7.29 9.00
CA ALA A 153 -3.18 6.36 10.07
C ALA A 153 -2.82 7.13 11.35
N ASP A 154 -3.19 6.55 12.49
CA ASP A 154 -2.79 7.01 13.82
C ASP A 154 -2.38 5.83 14.72
N GLU A 155 -2.36 6.00 16.03
CA GLU A 155 -1.98 4.96 16.98
C GLU A 155 -2.96 3.78 17.04
N THR A 156 -4.20 3.97 16.63
CA THR A 156 -5.30 3.01 16.79
C THR A 156 -5.98 2.60 15.51
N THR A 157 -5.89 3.43 14.47
CA THR A 157 -6.70 3.32 13.26
C THR A 157 -5.86 3.46 12.01
N LEU A 158 -6.09 2.59 11.02
CA LEU A 158 -5.57 2.70 9.67
C LEU A 158 -6.74 2.69 8.68
N GLN A 159 -6.81 3.70 7.82
CA GLN A 159 -7.89 3.87 6.85
C GLN A 159 -7.36 3.91 5.42
N PHE A 160 -7.84 3.01 4.59
CA PHE A 160 -7.61 3.04 3.14
C PHE A 160 -8.77 2.37 2.39
N ALA A 161 -8.86 2.57 1.08
CA ALA A 161 -9.88 1.95 0.23
C ALA A 161 -9.53 0.48 -0.06
N GLY A 162 -9.69 -0.38 0.93
CA GLY A 162 -9.38 -1.81 0.88
C GLY A 162 -10.40 -2.64 0.09
N HIS A 163 -10.37 -3.96 0.28
CA HIS A 163 -11.28 -4.88 -0.41
C HIS A 163 -12.74 -4.77 0.07
N TRP A 164 -12.94 -4.40 1.33
CA TRP A 164 -14.24 -4.30 1.97
C TRP A 164 -14.52 -2.87 2.39
N GLN A 165 -15.05 -2.10 1.47
CA GLN A 165 -15.38 -0.70 1.72
C GLN A 165 -16.72 -0.58 2.44
N ASP A 166 -16.80 0.35 3.36
CA ASP A 166 -18.05 0.84 3.90
C ASP A 166 -18.77 1.76 2.89
N SER A 167 -19.95 2.23 3.23
CA SER A 167 -20.76 3.08 2.34
C SER A 167 -20.07 4.38 1.90
N ASP A 168 -19.06 4.81 2.65
CA ASP A 168 -18.23 5.98 2.36
C ASP A 168 -16.99 5.65 1.50
N GLY A 169 -16.80 4.38 1.12
CA GLY A 169 -15.70 3.93 0.26
C GLY A 169 -14.40 3.59 1.00
N TRP A 170 -14.42 3.52 2.32
CA TRP A 170 -13.25 3.24 3.15
C TRP A 170 -13.36 1.88 3.86
N THR A 171 -12.19 1.28 4.13
CA THR A 171 -12.03 0.19 5.08
C THR A 171 -11.25 0.72 6.28
N ILE A 172 -11.76 0.49 7.46
CA ILE A 172 -11.16 0.93 8.72
C ILE A 172 -10.59 -0.29 9.43
N TYR A 173 -9.27 -0.29 9.61
CA TYR A 173 -8.54 -1.32 10.35
C TYR A 173 -8.23 -0.83 11.74
N GLU A 174 -8.33 -1.72 12.71
CA GLU A 174 -7.95 -1.49 14.11
C GLU A 174 -6.54 -2.04 14.37
N ARG A 175 -5.78 -1.34 15.20
CA ARG A 175 -4.43 -1.77 15.57
C ARG A 175 -4.49 -2.97 16.51
N GLY A 176 -3.64 -3.95 16.25
CA GLY A 176 -3.43 -5.10 17.11
C GLY A 176 -3.55 -6.42 16.40
N GLU A 177 -3.17 -7.45 17.12
CA GLU A 177 -3.35 -8.83 16.68
C GLU A 177 -4.78 -9.27 17.00
N ALA A 178 -5.42 -9.92 16.05
CA ALA A 178 -6.70 -10.58 16.21
C ALA A 178 -6.73 -11.86 15.38
N GLU A 179 -7.58 -12.78 15.78
CA GLU A 179 -7.91 -13.98 15.03
C GLU A 179 -9.36 -13.88 14.54
N PRO A 180 -9.71 -14.50 13.39
CA PRO A 180 -11.08 -14.49 12.91
C PRO A 180 -12.02 -15.06 13.95
N SER A 181 -13.18 -14.41 14.14
CA SER A 181 -14.21 -14.88 15.08
C SER A 181 -15.06 -16.02 14.51
N PHE A 182 -14.77 -16.51 13.29
CA PHE A 182 -15.51 -17.53 12.56
C PHE A 182 -14.60 -18.54 11.85
#